data_79c367891dd75707bfe74c65ffae5284
#
_entry.id   79c367891dd75707bfe74c65ffae5284
#
_cell.length_a   1.000
_cell.length_b   1.000
_cell.length_c   1.000
_cell.angle_alpha   90.00
_cell.angle_beta   90.00
_cell.angle_gamma   90.00
#
_symmetry.space_group_name_H-M   'P 1'
#
loop_
_entity.id
_entity.type
_entity.pdbx_description
1 polymer ?
#
loop_
_entity_poly.entity_id
_entity_poly.type
_entity_poly.pdbx_seq_one_letter_code
_entity_poly.pdbx_strand_id
1 'polypeptide(L)' 'MRTLKPEEKTVVNILDAHGGTYLQKYITRESGMSRLKTHRVVAALSERGIVIVEKHQNTNQVSLVKWFHDGMHR' A
#
# COMPACT_ATOMS: atom_id res chain seq x y z
N MET A 1 12.56 4.93 15.35
CA MET A 1 11.57 4.20 14.61
C MET A 1 10.69 5.06 13.74
N ARG A 2 10.35 4.58 12.58
CA ARG A 2 9.54 5.38 11.70
C ARG A 2 8.07 5.14 11.92
N THR A 3 7.31 6.23 11.93
CA THR A 3 5.87 6.11 11.99
C THR A 3 5.30 6.34 10.62
N LEU A 4 4.18 5.69 10.37
CA LEU A 4 3.45 5.88 9.13
C LEU A 4 2.58 7.12 9.25
N LYS A 5 2.50 7.87 8.16
CA LYS A 5 1.55 8.96 8.08
C LYS A 5 0.13 8.38 8.00
N PRO A 6 -0.90 9.17 8.34
CA PRO A 6 -2.26 8.64 8.31
C PRO A 6 -2.66 8.02 6.98
N GLU A 7 -2.28 8.65 5.87
CA GLU A 7 -2.61 8.11 4.56
C GLU A 7 -1.86 6.81 4.31
N GLU A 8 -0.62 6.71 4.79
CA GLU A 8 0.16 5.49 4.64
C GLU A 8 -0.45 4.36 5.44
N LYS A 9 -0.91 4.66 6.65
CA LYS A 9 -1.60 3.66 7.48
C LYS A 9 -2.85 3.15 6.78
N THR A 10 -3.60 4.06 6.17
CA THR A 10 -4.80 3.68 5.45
C THR A 10 -4.48 2.66 4.36
N VAL A 11 -3.44 2.92 3.57
CA VAL A 11 -3.06 2.01 2.50
C VAL A 11 -2.59 0.67 3.06
N VAL A 12 -1.76 0.70 4.09
CA VAL A 12 -1.26 -0.54 4.70
C VAL A 12 -2.40 -1.36 5.27
N ASN A 13 -3.35 -0.72 5.94
CA ASN A 13 -4.51 -1.42 6.50
C ASN A 13 -5.36 -2.06 5.42
N ILE A 14 -5.56 -1.36 4.30
CA ILE A 14 -6.31 -1.91 3.18
C ILE A 14 -5.59 -3.13 2.62
N LEU A 15 -4.28 -3.03 2.43
CA LEU A 15 -3.50 -4.16 1.93
C LEU A 15 -3.58 -5.34 2.87
N ASP A 16 -3.44 -5.08 4.16
CA ASP A 16 -3.48 -6.16 5.15
C ASP A 16 -4.85 -6.85 5.16
N ALA A 17 -5.91 -6.08 5.00
CA ALA A 17 -7.26 -6.64 4.96
C ALA A 17 -7.48 -7.53 3.75
N HIS A 18 -6.68 -7.37 2.71
CA HIS A 18 -6.80 -8.14 1.47
C HIS A 18 -5.65 -9.13 1.30
N GLY A 19 -5.06 -9.58 2.39
CA GLY A 19 -4.03 -10.59 2.32
C GLY A 19 -2.66 -10.07 1.92
N GLY A 20 -2.47 -8.77 1.96
CA GLY A 20 -1.18 -8.16 1.67
C GLY A 20 -0.98 -7.71 0.23
N THR A 21 -1.90 -8.02 -0.66
CA THR A 21 -1.79 -7.67 -2.07
C THR A 21 -3.13 -7.16 -2.58
N TYR A 22 -3.11 -6.03 -3.30
CA TYR A 22 -4.33 -5.44 -3.83
C TYR A 22 -3.98 -4.54 -4.99
N LEU A 23 -4.92 -4.30 -5.88
CA LEU A 23 -4.69 -3.42 -7.02
C LEU A 23 -4.85 -1.97 -6.58
N GLN A 24 -3.99 -1.10 -7.12
CA GLN A 24 -3.98 0.30 -6.72
C GLN A 24 -5.31 0.99 -6.98
N LYS A 25 -5.99 0.63 -8.07
CA LYS A 25 -7.29 1.24 -8.38
C LYS A 25 -8.32 0.94 -7.29
N TYR A 26 -8.24 -0.24 -6.69
CA TYR A 26 -9.15 -0.59 -5.61
C TYR A 26 -8.75 0.10 -4.31
N ILE A 27 -7.45 0.28 -4.10
CA ILE A 27 -6.96 1.04 -2.95
C ILE A 27 -7.49 2.47 -3.03
N THR A 28 -7.42 3.06 -4.21
CA THR A 28 -7.95 4.41 -4.42
C THR A 28 -9.42 4.49 -4.03
N ARG A 29 -10.20 3.51 -4.48
CA ARG A 29 -11.62 3.50 -4.21
C ARG A 29 -11.92 3.35 -2.73
N GLU A 30 -11.25 2.41 -2.07
CA GLU A 30 -11.55 2.12 -0.68
C GLU A 30 -11.01 3.18 0.27
N SER A 31 -9.91 3.82 -0.09
CA SER A 31 -9.31 4.82 0.78
C SER A 31 -10.04 6.16 0.70
N GLY A 32 -10.77 6.39 -0.38
CA GLY A 32 -11.40 7.68 -0.61
C GLY A 32 -10.44 8.76 -1.07
N MET A 33 -9.19 8.41 -1.32
CA MET A 33 -8.20 9.35 -1.81
C MET A 33 -8.29 9.47 -3.33
N SER A 34 -7.77 10.57 -3.88
CA SER A 34 -7.68 10.72 -5.33
C SER A 34 -6.66 9.75 -5.90
N ARG A 35 -6.73 9.53 -7.22
CA ARG A 35 -5.75 8.68 -7.88
C ARG A 35 -4.34 9.20 -7.69
N LEU A 36 -4.18 10.50 -7.83
CA LEU A 36 -2.85 11.11 -7.69
C LEU A 36 -2.33 10.94 -6.27
N LYS A 37 -3.18 11.18 -5.29
CA LYS A 37 -2.75 11.04 -3.90
C LYS A 37 -2.42 9.58 -3.57
N THR A 38 -3.25 8.66 -4.02
CA THR A 38 -2.97 7.23 -3.80
C THR A 38 -1.62 6.86 -4.41
N HIS A 39 -1.36 7.34 -5.64
CA HIS A 39 -0.09 7.05 -6.30
C HIS A 39 1.08 7.58 -5.50
N ARG A 40 0.96 8.80 -4.98
CA ARG A 40 2.04 9.39 -4.18
C ARG A 40 2.29 8.63 -2.89
N VAL A 41 1.22 8.24 -2.23
CA VAL A 41 1.35 7.50 -0.98
C VAL A 41 1.98 6.14 -1.22
N VAL A 42 1.53 5.44 -2.26
CA VAL A 42 2.08 4.14 -2.61
C VAL A 42 3.54 4.27 -3.00
N ALA A 43 3.89 5.31 -3.76
CA ALA A 43 5.28 5.53 -4.16
C ALA A 43 6.17 5.78 -2.94
N ALA A 44 5.67 6.55 -1.98
CA ALA A 44 6.43 6.80 -0.76
C ALA A 44 6.65 5.52 0.05
N LEU A 45 5.61 4.69 0.14
CA LEU A 45 5.75 3.41 0.82
C LEU A 45 6.73 2.49 0.10
N SER A 46 6.73 2.53 -1.22
CA SER A 46 7.66 1.73 -2.01
C SER A 46 9.10 2.18 -1.77
N GLU A 47 9.32 3.49 -1.71
CA GLU A 47 10.66 4.02 -1.45
C GLU A 47 11.18 3.63 -0.07
N ARG A 48 10.28 3.47 0.87
CA ARG A 48 10.66 3.08 2.23
C ARG A 48 10.77 1.56 2.38
N GLY A 49 10.53 0.82 1.31
CA GLY A 49 10.64 -0.64 1.35
C GLY A 49 9.49 -1.33 2.04
N ILE A 50 8.36 -0.65 2.20
CA ILE A 50 7.20 -1.22 2.89
C ILE A 50 6.32 -1.98 1.92
N VAL A 51 6.24 -1.53 0.66
CA VAL A 51 5.46 -2.21 -0.37
C VAL A 51 6.30 -2.41 -1.62
N ILE A 52 5.87 -3.34 -2.44
CA ILE A 52 6.43 -3.57 -3.77
C ILE A 52 5.32 -3.28 -4.77
N VAL A 53 5.64 -2.52 -5.82
CA VAL A 53 4.68 -2.12 -6.83
C VAL A 53 5.06 -2.78 -8.14
N GLU A 54 4.12 -3.49 -8.74
CA GLU A 54 4.32 -4.13 -10.03
C GLU A 54 3.23 -3.71 -10.99
N LYS A 55 3.62 -3.52 -12.25
CA LYS A 55 2.65 -3.18 -13.27
C LYS A 55 1.72 -4.36 -13.52
N HIS A 56 0.44 -4.09 -13.61
CA HIS A 56 -0.57 -5.12 -13.83
C HIS A 56 -1.63 -4.59 -14.78
N GLN A 57 -1.47 -4.91 -16.05
CA GLN A 57 -2.34 -4.41 -17.10
C GLN A 57 -2.36 -2.88 -17.08
N ASN A 58 -3.50 -2.25 -16.79
CA ASN A 58 -3.60 -0.79 -16.80
C ASN A 58 -3.66 -0.20 -15.40
N THR A 59 -3.19 -0.94 -14.42
CA THR A 59 -3.07 -0.43 -13.05
C THR A 59 -1.83 -1.04 -12.42
N ASN A 60 -1.56 -0.72 -11.16
CA ASN A 60 -0.44 -1.30 -10.44
C ASN A 60 -0.97 -2.27 -9.39
N GLN A 61 -0.21 -3.34 -9.17
CA GLN A 61 -0.46 -4.25 -8.07
C GLN A 61 0.50 -3.88 -6.94
N VAL A 62 -0.06 -3.67 -5.76
CA VAL A 62 0.70 -3.24 -4.60
C VAL A 62 0.70 -4.37 -3.59
N SER A 63 1.89 -4.74 -3.10
CA SER A 63 2.04 -5.85 -2.16
C SER A 63 2.84 -5.40 -0.97
N LEU A 64 2.40 -5.79 0.23
CA LEU A 64 3.20 -5.58 1.43
C LEU A 64 4.44 -6.45 1.38
N VAL A 65 5.57 -5.89 1.81
CA VAL A 65 6.79 -6.66 1.91
C VAL A 65 6.61 -7.67 3.03
N LYS A 66 7.05 -8.90 2.78
CA LYS A 66 6.77 -10.00 3.70
C LYS A 66 7.26 -9.72 5.12
N TRP A 67 8.47 -9.20 5.25
CA TRP A 67 9.00 -8.95 6.59
C TRP A 67 8.16 -7.95 7.37
N PHE A 68 7.63 -6.94 6.68
CA PHE A 68 6.79 -5.93 7.33
C PHE A 68 5.47 -6.54 7.77
N HIS A 69 4.88 -7.37 6.90
CA HIS A 69 3.64 -8.05 7.22
C HIS A 69 3.81 -8.97 8.42
N ASP A 70 4.89 -9.75 8.44
CA ASP A 70 5.17 -10.65 9.55
C ASP A 70 5.34 -9.85 10.84
N GLY A 71 5.99 -8.70 10.76
CA GLY A 71 6.16 -7.85 11.92
C GLY A 71 4.86 -7.36 12.50
N MET A 72 3.86 -7.13 11.67
CA MET A 72 2.57 -6.67 12.12
C MET A 72 1.79 -7.74 12.87
N HIS A 73 2.13 -8.99 12.64
CA HIS A 73 1.43 -10.10 13.26
C HIS A 73 2.06 -10.56 14.59
N ARG A 74 3.06 -9.85 15.02
CA ARG A 74 3.73 -10.26 16.25
C ARG A 74 3.15 -9.63 17.50
#